data_8d6cd42be52afe80d99077279978af69
#
_entry.id   8d6cd42be52afe80d99077279978af69
#
_cell.length_a   1.000
_cell.length_b   1.000
_cell.length_c   1.000
_cell.angle_alpha   90.00
_cell.angle_beta   90.00
_cell.angle_gamma   90.00
#
_symmetry.space_group_name_H-M   'P 1'
#
loop_
_entity.id
_entity.type
_entity.pdbx_description
1 polymer ?
#
loop_
_entity_poly.entity_id
_entity_poly.type
_entity_poly.pdbx_seq_one_letter_code
_entity_poly.pdbx_strand_id
1 'polypeptide(L)'
;MLKIYLIFLTFFILAILAIVVIAFLKIKNAKFPYMKKECLLSEAERKFYFVLFEILGNNYLIFSKVRMADLFYLPKMNNSDFYHYQNKIQSKHVDFLICDKENIKPLLAIELDDSSHLKIDRISRDNLVDKIFENAKLPIFRIKVSASYNKENLLNQIRAFAI
;
A
#
# COMPACT_ATOMS: atom_id res chain seq x y z
N MET A 1 41.20 45.76 -25.46
CA MET A 1 40.15 45.42 -24.48
C MET A 1 39.12 44.48 -25.04
N LEU A 2 38.49 44.74 -26.18
CA LEU A 2 37.44 43.87 -26.78
C LEU A 2 37.88 42.40 -26.96
N LYS A 3 39.05 42.12 -27.45
CA LYS A 3 39.59 40.76 -27.64
C LYS A 3 39.71 39.97 -26.32
N ILE A 4 40.06 40.64 -25.22
CA ILE A 4 40.15 40.01 -23.89
C ILE A 4 38.75 39.61 -23.36
N TYR A 5 37.78 40.49 -23.54
CA TYR A 5 36.39 40.19 -23.19
C TYR A 5 35.82 39.01 -23.98
N LEU A 6 36.16 38.94 -25.29
CA LEU A 6 35.72 37.83 -26.13
C LEU A 6 36.32 36.49 -25.66
N ILE A 7 37.57 36.48 -25.26
CA ILE A 7 38.25 35.29 -24.72
C ILE A 7 37.59 34.86 -23.40
N PHE A 8 37.33 35.78 -22.48
CA PHE A 8 36.65 35.45 -21.23
C PHE A 8 35.22 34.93 -21.46
N LEU A 9 34.47 35.51 -22.39
CA LEU A 9 33.14 35.09 -22.77
C LEU A 9 33.13 33.66 -23.34
N THR A 10 34.11 33.31 -24.21
CA THR A 10 34.23 31.96 -24.75
C THR A 10 34.54 30.92 -23.67
N PHE A 11 35.46 31.23 -22.74
CA PHE A 11 35.74 30.34 -21.60
C PHE A 11 34.53 30.15 -20.70
N PHE A 12 33.76 31.21 -20.45
CA PHE A 12 32.56 31.15 -19.65
C PHE A 12 31.48 30.25 -20.29
N ILE A 13 31.26 30.39 -21.60
CA ILE A 13 30.31 29.53 -22.35
C ILE A 13 30.77 28.08 -22.34
N LEU A 14 32.07 27.81 -22.54
CA LEU A 14 32.61 26.44 -22.47
C LEU A 14 32.45 25.83 -21.08
N ALA A 15 32.63 26.60 -20.02
CA ALA A 15 32.42 26.13 -18.65
C ALA A 15 30.95 25.76 -18.38
N ILE A 16 30.02 26.60 -18.83
CA ILE A 16 28.57 26.29 -18.72
C ILE A 16 28.25 25.02 -19.50
N LEU A 17 28.74 24.91 -20.74
CA LEU A 17 28.51 23.71 -21.56
C LEU A 17 29.04 22.45 -20.88
N ALA A 18 30.27 22.52 -20.31
CA ALA A 18 30.84 21.39 -19.56
C ALA A 18 29.97 20.99 -18.35
N ILE A 19 29.47 21.97 -17.58
CA ILE A 19 28.57 21.71 -16.45
C ILE A 19 27.30 21.03 -16.91
N VAL A 20 26.67 21.50 -17.99
CA VAL A 20 25.45 20.92 -18.55
C VAL A 20 25.69 19.48 -19.02
N VAL A 21 26.82 19.24 -19.73
CA VAL A 21 27.20 17.89 -20.18
C VAL A 21 27.42 16.94 -18.99
N ILE A 22 28.15 17.40 -17.96
CA ILE A 22 28.38 16.60 -16.75
C ILE A 22 27.06 16.28 -16.03
N ALA A 23 26.17 17.27 -15.90
CA ALA A 23 24.84 17.06 -15.30
C ALA A 23 24.02 16.05 -16.11
N PHE A 24 24.01 16.18 -17.44
CA PHE A 24 23.32 15.25 -18.34
C PHE A 24 23.87 13.82 -18.24
N LEU A 25 25.20 13.65 -18.20
CA LEU A 25 25.84 12.35 -18.04
C LEU A 25 25.54 11.72 -16.68
N LYS A 26 25.47 12.52 -15.60
CA LYS A 26 25.06 12.03 -14.27
C LYS A 26 23.62 11.52 -14.27
N ILE A 27 22.69 12.24 -14.91
CA ILE A 27 21.29 11.83 -15.01
C ILE A 27 21.16 10.53 -15.83
N LYS A 28 21.86 10.46 -16.98
CA LYS A 28 21.82 9.27 -17.86
C LYS A 28 22.39 8.02 -17.20
N ASN A 29 23.37 8.17 -16.31
CA ASN A 29 24.02 7.06 -15.61
C ASN A 29 23.41 6.79 -14.21
N ALA A 30 22.32 7.46 -13.84
CA ALA A 30 21.64 7.20 -12.58
C ALA A 30 21.12 5.75 -12.56
N LYS A 31 21.73 4.90 -11.73
CA LYS A 31 21.23 3.54 -11.48
C LYS A 31 19.97 3.62 -10.65
N PHE A 32 18.89 3.01 -11.11
CA PHE A 32 17.68 2.85 -10.30
C PHE A 32 17.96 1.80 -9.21
N PRO A 33 17.87 2.15 -7.92
CA PRO A 33 18.28 1.27 -6.82
C PRO A 33 17.19 0.26 -6.41
N TYR A 34 16.31 -0.10 -7.34
CA TYR A 34 15.20 -1.00 -7.05
C TYR A 34 15.59 -2.46 -7.26
N MET A 35 15.31 -3.27 -6.25
CA MET A 35 15.47 -4.72 -6.31
C MET A 35 14.12 -5.38 -6.05
N LYS A 36 13.89 -6.51 -6.71
CA LYS A 36 12.69 -7.32 -6.51
C LYS A 36 12.73 -7.97 -5.11
N LYS A 37 11.62 -7.92 -4.37
CA LYS A 37 11.46 -8.73 -3.16
C LYS A 37 11.37 -10.21 -3.51
N GLU A 38 11.94 -11.07 -2.68
CA GLU A 38 11.80 -12.53 -2.85
C GLU A 38 10.35 -12.98 -2.62
N CYS A 39 9.71 -12.46 -1.56
CA CYS A 39 8.33 -12.76 -1.23
C CYS A 39 7.52 -11.48 -1.08
N LEU A 40 6.29 -11.49 -1.61
CA LEU A 40 5.35 -10.39 -1.45
C LEU A 40 4.77 -10.35 -0.03
N LEU A 41 4.52 -11.53 0.55
CA LEU A 41 3.93 -11.73 1.86
C LEU A 41 5.00 -12.16 2.87
N SER A 42 4.83 -11.74 4.12
CA SER A 42 5.57 -12.29 5.25
C SER A 42 5.24 -13.78 5.43
N GLU A 43 6.03 -14.48 6.25
CA GLU A 43 5.80 -15.90 6.50
C GLU A 43 4.41 -16.16 7.13
N ALA A 44 4.01 -15.35 8.10
CA ALA A 44 2.69 -15.44 8.74
C ALA A 44 1.55 -15.18 7.74
N GLU A 45 1.65 -14.12 6.95
CA GLU A 45 0.67 -13.79 5.92
C GLU A 45 0.58 -14.87 4.84
N ARG A 46 1.71 -15.43 4.42
CA ARG A 46 1.74 -16.51 3.44
C ARG A 46 1.06 -17.78 3.95
N LYS A 47 1.33 -18.17 5.20
CA LYS A 47 0.65 -19.31 5.82
C LYS A 47 -0.85 -19.10 5.89
N PHE A 48 -1.28 -17.91 6.32
CA PHE A 48 -2.69 -17.57 6.42
C PHE A 48 -3.36 -17.48 5.04
N TYR A 49 -2.67 -16.96 4.02
CA TYR A 49 -3.18 -16.92 2.63
C TYR A 49 -3.57 -18.32 2.15
N PHE A 50 -2.73 -19.33 2.38
CA PHE A 50 -3.05 -20.70 1.93
C PHE A 50 -4.24 -21.29 2.70
N VAL A 51 -4.41 -20.96 3.99
CA VAL A 51 -5.60 -21.35 4.73
C VAL A 51 -6.85 -20.69 4.16
N LEU A 52 -6.80 -19.37 3.88
CA LEU A 52 -7.90 -18.66 3.25
C LEU A 52 -8.24 -19.24 1.87
N PHE A 53 -7.21 -19.50 1.05
CA PHE A 53 -7.39 -20.05 -0.28
C PHE A 53 -8.06 -21.43 -0.24
N GLU A 54 -7.69 -22.27 0.70
CA GLU A 54 -8.28 -23.61 0.86
C GLU A 54 -9.78 -23.52 1.25
N ILE A 55 -10.15 -22.61 2.17
CA ILE A 55 -11.53 -22.52 2.67
C ILE A 55 -12.45 -21.64 1.82
N LEU A 56 -11.93 -20.68 1.06
CA LEU A 56 -12.71 -19.68 0.32
C LEU A 56 -12.42 -19.67 -1.20
N GLY A 57 -11.25 -20.11 -1.65
CA GLY A 57 -10.76 -19.90 -3.01
C GLY A 57 -11.64 -20.45 -4.13
N ASN A 58 -12.51 -21.42 -3.83
CA ASN A 58 -13.47 -21.92 -4.81
C ASN A 58 -14.65 -20.97 -5.05
N ASN A 59 -15.01 -20.14 -4.08
CA ASN A 59 -16.20 -19.29 -4.12
C ASN A 59 -15.88 -17.80 -4.23
N TYR A 60 -14.70 -17.37 -3.82
CA TYR A 60 -14.31 -15.96 -3.72
C TYR A 60 -12.94 -15.71 -4.35
N LEU A 61 -12.65 -14.43 -4.66
CA LEU A 61 -11.31 -13.96 -5.00
C LEU A 61 -10.64 -13.42 -3.76
N ILE A 62 -9.35 -13.73 -3.59
CA ILE A 62 -8.54 -13.29 -2.46
C ILE A 62 -7.40 -12.42 -2.98
N PHE A 63 -7.44 -11.13 -2.69
CA PHE A 63 -6.39 -10.19 -2.98
C PHE A 63 -5.55 -9.95 -1.74
N SER A 64 -4.23 -9.81 -1.92
CA SER A 64 -3.30 -9.53 -0.81
C SER A 64 -2.72 -8.13 -0.93
N LYS A 65 -2.48 -7.48 0.21
CA LYS A 65 -1.81 -6.16 0.26
C LYS A 65 -2.51 -5.08 -0.55
N VAL A 66 -3.85 -5.04 -0.45
CA VAL A 66 -4.65 -4.03 -1.15
C VAL A 66 -4.55 -2.70 -0.43
N ARG A 67 -4.16 -1.65 -1.15
CA ARG A 67 -4.06 -0.30 -0.57
C ARG A 67 -5.46 0.23 -0.24
N MET A 68 -5.60 0.89 0.91
CA MET A 68 -6.87 1.51 1.29
C MET A 68 -7.29 2.62 0.30
N ALA A 69 -6.32 3.30 -0.32
CA ALA A 69 -6.61 4.32 -1.32
C ALA A 69 -7.18 3.76 -2.64
N ASP A 70 -7.00 2.45 -2.90
CA ASP A 70 -7.59 1.75 -4.04
C ASP A 70 -8.96 1.13 -3.68
N LEU A 71 -9.26 1.04 -2.38
CA LEU A 71 -10.49 0.49 -1.83
C LEU A 71 -11.57 1.54 -1.61
N PHE A 72 -11.16 2.76 -1.21
CA PHE A 72 -12.04 3.85 -0.85
C PHE A 72 -11.82 5.06 -1.76
N TYR A 73 -12.90 5.64 -2.22
CA TYR A 73 -12.86 6.92 -2.92
C TYR A 73 -13.34 8.05 -2.01
N LEU A 74 -12.80 9.24 -2.22
CA LEU A 74 -13.27 10.44 -1.55
C LEU A 74 -14.27 11.18 -2.44
N PRO A 75 -15.45 11.59 -1.93
CA PRO A 75 -16.36 12.39 -2.68
C PRO A 75 -15.76 13.77 -3.03
N LYS A 76 -16.36 14.48 -3.97
CA LYS A 76 -15.91 15.82 -4.36
C LYS A 76 -15.89 16.77 -3.16
N MET A 77 -14.73 17.36 -2.88
CA MET A 77 -14.50 18.31 -1.80
C MET A 77 -13.42 19.32 -2.20
N ASN A 78 -13.12 20.30 -1.34
CA ASN A 78 -11.99 21.22 -1.58
C ASN A 78 -10.65 20.50 -1.49
N ASN A 79 -9.60 21.08 -2.09
CA ASN A 79 -8.28 20.44 -2.17
C ASN A 79 -7.63 20.18 -0.79
N SER A 80 -7.81 21.10 0.17
CA SER A 80 -7.24 20.95 1.51
C SER A 80 -7.80 19.70 2.22
N ASP A 81 -9.12 19.54 2.22
CA ASP A 81 -9.79 18.40 2.82
C ASP A 81 -9.48 17.11 2.06
N PHE A 82 -9.43 17.17 0.72
CA PHE A 82 -9.04 16.02 -0.09
C PHE A 82 -7.68 15.47 0.33
N TYR A 83 -6.65 16.31 0.35
CA TYR A 83 -5.31 15.87 0.76
C TYR A 83 -5.25 15.44 2.22
N HIS A 84 -6.00 16.09 3.11
CA HIS A 84 -6.09 15.68 4.51
C HIS A 84 -6.61 14.25 4.68
N TYR A 85 -7.72 13.90 4.01
CA TYR A 85 -8.27 12.53 4.08
C TYR A 85 -7.46 11.53 3.26
N GLN A 86 -6.98 11.91 2.06
CA GLN A 86 -6.16 11.04 1.22
C GLN A 86 -4.87 10.59 1.92
N ASN A 87 -4.19 11.50 2.62
CA ASN A 87 -2.98 11.19 3.37
C ASN A 87 -3.20 10.17 4.50
N LYS A 88 -4.43 10.06 5.01
CA LYS A 88 -4.77 9.09 6.05
C LYS A 88 -4.82 7.64 5.53
N ILE A 89 -5.09 7.43 4.23
CA ILE A 89 -5.29 6.10 3.64
C ILE A 89 -4.22 5.71 2.62
N GLN A 90 -3.51 6.66 1.98
CA GLN A 90 -2.64 6.40 0.82
C GLN A 90 -1.48 5.45 1.09
N SER A 91 -0.96 5.42 2.33
CA SER A 91 0.15 4.57 2.75
C SER A 91 -0.30 3.31 3.52
N LYS A 92 -1.62 3.13 3.68
CA LYS A 92 -2.18 1.99 4.40
C LYS A 92 -2.68 0.94 3.42
N HIS A 93 -2.63 -0.31 3.85
CA HIS A 93 -3.16 -1.45 3.11
C HIS A 93 -3.78 -2.45 4.08
N VAL A 94 -4.74 -3.21 3.60
CA VAL A 94 -5.24 -4.40 4.29
C VAL A 94 -4.43 -5.61 3.87
N ASP A 95 -4.24 -6.57 4.76
CA ASP A 95 -3.45 -7.76 4.45
C ASP A 95 -4.14 -8.62 3.40
N PHE A 96 -5.47 -8.80 3.54
CA PHE A 96 -6.28 -9.53 2.55
C PHE A 96 -7.62 -8.84 2.33
N LEU A 97 -8.13 -9.00 1.11
CA LEU A 97 -9.44 -8.55 0.69
C LEU A 97 -10.16 -9.70 0.00
N ILE A 98 -11.34 -10.05 0.50
CA ILE A 98 -12.23 -11.04 -0.09
C ILE A 98 -13.20 -10.30 -1.00
N CYS A 99 -13.31 -10.76 -2.24
CA CYS A 99 -14.24 -10.22 -3.23
C CYS A 99 -15.10 -11.32 -3.83
N ASP A 100 -16.30 -10.96 -4.30
CA ASP A 100 -17.10 -11.86 -5.14
C ASP A 100 -16.37 -12.14 -6.47
N LYS A 101 -16.70 -13.27 -7.09
CA LYS A 101 -16.03 -13.71 -8.35
C LYS A 101 -16.57 -13.02 -9.60
N GLU A 102 -17.79 -12.56 -9.58
CA GLU A 102 -18.45 -12.07 -10.78
C GLU A 102 -18.07 -10.63 -11.08
N ASN A 103 -18.15 -9.75 -10.06
CA ASN A 103 -17.96 -8.31 -10.21
C ASN A 103 -16.72 -7.79 -9.50
N ILE A 104 -15.96 -8.67 -8.82
CA ILE A 104 -14.79 -8.31 -8.00
C ILE A 104 -15.17 -7.29 -6.90
N LYS A 105 -16.41 -7.35 -6.43
CA LYS A 105 -16.91 -6.45 -5.41
C LYS A 105 -16.28 -6.79 -4.06
N PRO A 106 -15.69 -5.81 -3.33
CA PRO A 106 -15.19 -6.02 -1.97
C PRO A 106 -16.30 -6.47 -1.02
N LEU A 107 -16.07 -7.55 -0.29
CA LEU A 107 -17.02 -8.13 0.67
C LEU A 107 -16.49 -8.06 2.10
N LEU A 108 -15.21 -8.36 2.31
CA LEU A 108 -14.60 -8.42 3.63
C LEU A 108 -13.10 -8.11 3.53
N ALA A 109 -12.62 -7.19 4.34
CA ALA A 109 -11.19 -7.00 4.58
C ALA A 109 -10.73 -7.86 5.75
N ILE A 110 -9.50 -8.36 5.71
CA ILE A 110 -8.90 -9.14 6.79
C ILE A 110 -7.53 -8.55 7.11
N GLU A 111 -7.26 -8.34 8.39
CA GLU A 111 -5.96 -7.95 8.92
C GLU A 111 -5.44 -9.02 9.89
N LEU A 112 -4.15 -9.33 9.78
CA LEU A 112 -3.45 -10.21 10.70
C LEU A 112 -2.77 -9.37 11.79
N ASP A 113 -3.27 -9.50 13.01
CA ASP A 113 -2.70 -8.83 14.17
C ASP A 113 -1.55 -9.65 14.76
N ASP A 114 -0.34 -9.10 14.66
CA ASP A 114 0.80 -9.59 15.42
C ASP A 114 0.82 -8.92 16.80
N SER A 115 0.68 -9.71 17.86
CA SER A 115 0.57 -9.26 19.25
C SER A 115 1.84 -8.62 19.82
N SER A 116 2.95 -8.59 19.05
CA SER A 116 4.27 -8.18 19.55
C SER A 116 4.47 -6.66 19.78
N HIS A 117 3.51 -5.80 19.38
CA HIS A 117 3.70 -4.34 19.44
C HIS A 117 2.49 -3.57 19.98
N LEU A 118 2.34 -3.55 21.31
CA LEU A 118 1.45 -2.61 22.02
C LEU A 118 2.10 -1.22 22.12
N LYS A 119 1.81 -0.33 21.15
CA LYS A 119 2.14 1.11 21.26
C LYS A 119 0.86 1.94 21.19
N ILE A 120 0.79 3.00 22.02
CA ILE A 120 -0.35 3.94 22.12
C ILE A 120 -0.71 4.52 20.74
N ASP A 121 0.28 4.79 19.88
CA ASP A 121 0.09 5.27 18.51
C ASP A 121 -0.66 4.27 17.60
N ARG A 122 -0.66 2.99 17.94
CA ARG A 122 -1.38 1.95 17.20
C ARG A 122 -2.89 2.03 17.47
N ILE A 123 -3.28 2.26 18.71
CA ILE A 123 -4.70 2.36 19.11
C ILE A 123 -5.40 3.50 18.38
N SER A 124 -4.77 4.67 18.28
CA SER A 124 -5.34 5.82 17.57
C SER A 124 -5.45 5.58 16.06
N ARG A 125 -4.48 4.86 15.49
CA ARG A 125 -4.46 4.48 14.07
C ARG A 125 -5.51 3.42 13.76
N ASP A 126 -5.65 2.43 14.60
CA ASP A 126 -6.62 1.34 14.44
C ASP A 126 -8.04 1.88 14.55
N ASN A 127 -8.31 2.80 15.49
CA ASN A 127 -9.60 3.50 15.60
C ASN A 127 -9.95 4.31 14.34
N LEU A 128 -8.96 4.90 13.66
CA LEU A 128 -9.21 5.61 12.40
C LEU A 128 -9.57 4.63 11.27
N VAL A 129 -8.85 3.52 11.16
CA VAL A 129 -9.13 2.48 10.16
C VAL A 129 -10.52 1.93 10.36
N ASP A 130 -10.90 1.57 11.60
CA ASP A 130 -12.21 1.05 11.92
C ASP A 130 -13.33 2.00 11.51
N LYS A 131 -13.20 3.29 11.83
CA LYS A 131 -14.18 4.32 11.43
C LYS A 131 -14.32 4.45 9.91
N ILE A 132 -13.23 4.31 9.15
CA ILE A 132 -13.26 4.38 7.68
C ILE A 132 -14.03 3.18 7.13
N PHE A 133 -13.75 1.97 7.62
CA PHE A 133 -14.41 0.74 7.19
C PHE A 133 -15.90 0.74 7.57
N GLU A 134 -16.24 1.16 8.79
CA GLU A 134 -17.62 1.33 9.28
C GLU A 134 -18.41 2.31 8.41
N ASN A 135 -17.84 3.50 8.17
CA ASN A 135 -18.50 4.53 7.36
C ASN A 135 -18.69 4.08 5.90
N ALA A 136 -17.74 3.32 5.35
CA ALA A 136 -17.82 2.78 4.00
C ALA A 136 -18.68 1.50 3.92
N LYS A 137 -19.18 0.98 5.05
CA LYS A 137 -19.97 -0.27 5.16
C LYS A 137 -19.24 -1.48 4.56
N LEU A 138 -17.91 -1.51 4.64
CA LEU A 138 -17.09 -2.65 4.30
C LEU A 138 -16.61 -3.29 5.60
N PRO A 139 -17.01 -4.52 5.93
CA PRO A 139 -16.56 -5.17 7.16
C PRO A 139 -15.05 -5.41 7.14
N ILE A 140 -14.44 -5.33 8.34
CA ILE A 140 -13.05 -5.68 8.57
C ILE A 140 -12.96 -6.72 9.68
N PHE A 141 -12.26 -7.82 9.40
CA PHE A 141 -12.02 -8.90 10.34
C PHE A 141 -10.58 -8.91 10.77
N ARG A 142 -10.33 -8.75 12.08
CA ARG A 142 -9.00 -8.87 12.65
C ARG A 142 -8.81 -10.23 13.28
N ILE A 143 -7.73 -10.89 12.91
CA ILE A 143 -7.38 -12.20 13.45
C ILE A 143 -5.93 -12.19 13.93
N LYS A 144 -5.70 -12.76 15.11
CA LYS A 144 -4.35 -12.90 15.63
C LYS A 144 -3.54 -13.90 14.84
N VAL A 145 -2.28 -13.57 14.61
CA VAL A 145 -1.31 -14.51 14.02
C VAL A 145 -1.22 -15.76 14.90
N SER A 146 -1.32 -16.93 14.29
CA SER A 146 -1.23 -18.23 14.95
C SER A 146 -0.34 -19.20 14.17
N ALA A 147 0.26 -20.15 14.86
CA ALA A 147 1.01 -21.22 14.24
C ALA A 147 0.11 -22.16 13.40
N SER A 148 -1.14 -22.31 13.81
CA SER A 148 -2.17 -23.08 13.11
C SER A 148 -3.55 -22.44 13.27
N TYR A 149 -4.41 -22.65 12.27
CA TYR A 149 -5.80 -22.16 12.28
C TYR A 149 -6.76 -23.33 12.14
N ASN A 150 -7.78 -23.37 13.02
CA ASN A 150 -8.90 -24.28 12.84
C ASN A 150 -9.76 -23.77 11.67
N LYS A 151 -9.72 -24.47 10.53
CA LYS A 151 -10.35 -24.04 9.28
C LYS A 151 -11.86 -23.91 9.37
N GLU A 152 -12.52 -24.83 10.07
CA GLU A 152 -13.96 -24.80 10.25
C GLU A 152 -14.40 -23.60 11.10
N ASN A 153 -13.72 -23.37 12.23
CA ASN A 153 -13.99 -22.21 13.08
C ASN A 153 -13.72 -20.90 12.33
N LEU A 154 -12.61 -20.81 11.59
CA LEU A 154 -12.27 -19.62 10.79
C LEU A 154 -13.34 -19.37 9.71
N LEU A 155 -13.77 -20.41 9.00
CA LEU A 155 -14.83 -20.29 7.99
C LEU A 155 -16.14 -19.80 8.60
N ASN A 156 -16.52 -20.32 9.77
CA ASN A 156 -17.72 -19.89 10.48
C ASN A 156 -17.64 -18.42 10.93
N GLN A 157 -16.48 -17.97 11.42
CA GLN A 157 -16.26 -16.57 11.76
C GLN A 157 -16.34 -15.66 10.53
N ILE A 158 -15.77 -16.06 9.40
CA ILE A 158 -15.83 -15.29 8.15
C ILE A 158 -17.28 -15.22 7.64
N ARG A 159 -18.01 -16.31 7.66
CA ARG A 159 -19.43 -16.36 7.25
C ARG A 159 -20.34 -15.46 8.10
N ALA A 160 -19.98 -15.18 9.35
CA ALA A 160 -20.71 -14.24 10.20
C ALA A 160 -20.73 -12.80 9.64
N PHE A 161 -19.85 -12.46 8.72
CA PHE A 161 -19.84 -11.19 7.97
C PHE A 161 -20.77 -11.21 6.73
N ALA A 162 -21.60 -12.22 6.58
CA ALA A 162 -22.56 -12.40 5.49
C ALA A 162 -21.91 -12.54 4.08
N ILE A 163 -20.77 -13.23 4.03
CA ILE A 163 -20.11 -13.61 2.78
C ILE A 163 -20.31 -15.12 2.48
#